data_76a41ca5db5652d6787dba533bb46e29
#
_entry.id   76a41ca5db5652d6787dba533bb46e29
#
_cell.length_a   1.000
_cell.length_b   1.000
_cell.length_c   1.000
_cell.angle_alpha   90.00
_cell.angle_beta   90.00
_cell.angle_gamma   90.00
#
_symmetry.space_group_name_H-M   'P 1'
#
loop_
_entity.id
_entity.type
_entity.pdbx_description
1 polymer ?
#
loop_
_entity_poly.entity_id
_entity_poly.type
_entity_poly.pdbx_seq_one_letter_code
_entity_poly.pdbx_strand_id
1 'polypeptide(L)'
;MTQITLKGNTINTIGNLPKVGAQAPDFNLVAADLSTKSMADYKGKKIIMNIFPSLDTGTCAASVRRFNTEASKLENTVVLCISKDLPFAQARFCGAEGLKDVFTLSDFRSGDFGKDYGVEIIDGPLAALESRAVVIIDEEGKVIYNQQVPEIVDEPDYEDVMTAL
;
A
#
# COMPACT_ATOMS: atom_id res chain seq x y z
N MET A 1 -9.99 3.39 -14.78
CA MET A 1 -8.82 4.31 -14.84
C MET A 1 -9.08 5.49 -13.91
N THR A 2 -8.12 5.80 -13.06
CA THR A 2 -8.21 6.97 -12.17
C THR A 2 -7.15 7.98 -12.59
N GLN A 3 -7.54 9.25 -12.61
CA GLN A 3 -6.65 10.36 -12.91
C GLN A 3 -6.11 10.94 -11.59
N ILE A 4 -4.80 11.04 -11.50
CA ILE A 4 -4.10 11.66 -10.36
C ILE A 4 -3.07 12.66 -10.91
N THR A 5 -2.32 13.33 -10.03
CA THR A 5 -1.29 14.27 -10.47
C THR A 5 0.07 13.96 -9.85
N LEU A 6 1.12 14.30 -10.59
CA LEU A 6 2.50 14.33 -10.12
C LEU A 6 3.00 15.75 -10.27
N LYS A 7 3.15 16.47 -9.15
CA LYS A 7 3.54 17.90 -9.13
C LYS A 7 2.65 18.73 -10.06
N GLY A 8 1.33 18.47 -10.01
CA GLY A 8 0.35 19.16 -10.83
C GLY A 8 0.15 18.61 -12.23
N ASN A 9 1.01 17.71 -12.70
CA ASN A 9 0.89 17.11 -14.04
C ASN A 9 0.03 15.85 -13.98
N THR A 10 -0.95 15.76 -14.87
CA THR A 10 -1.87 14.62 -14.93
C THR A 10 -1.16 13.34 -15.30
N ILE A 11 -1.39 12.29 -14.52
CA ILE A 11 -1.03 10.90 -14.82
C ILE A 11 -2.21 10.00 -14.50
N ASN A 12 -2.20 8.78 -15.02
CA ASN A 12 -3.35 7.87 -14.88
C ASN A 12 -2.92 6.53 -14.29
N THR A 13 -3.83 5.92 -13.53
CA THR A 13 -3.68 4.53 -13.07
C THR A 13 -4.43 3.59 -14.02
N ILE A 14 -4.07 2.31 -13.97
CA ILE A 14 -4.65 1.27 -14.83
C ILE A 14 -6.14 1.03 -14.55
N GLY A 15 -6.59 1.32 -13.34
CA GLY A 15 -7.97 1.07 -12.93
C GLY A 15 -8.35 1.95 -11.75
N ASN A 16 -9.31 1.46 -10.98
CA ASN A 16 -9.79 2.09 -9.76
C ASN A 16 -9.51 1.20 -8.57
N LEU A 17 -9.41 1.79 -7.37
CA LEU A 17 -9.34 1.01 -6.14
C LEU A 17 -10.55 0.09 -5.98
N PRO A 18 -10.40 -1.05 -5.30
CA PRO A 18 -11.53 -1.90 -4.97
C PRO A 18 -12.60 -1.11 -4.21
N LYS A 19 -13.86 -1.33 -4.57
CA LYS A 19 -14.98 -0.62 -3.96
C LYS A 19 -15.22 -1.06 -2.53
N VAL A 20 -15.60 -0.11 -1.69
CA VAL A 20 -16.07 -0.41 -0.33
C VAL A 20 -17.27 -1.35 -0.40
N GLY A 21 -17.25 -2.41 0.40
CA GLY A 21 -18.27 -3.46 0.42
C GLY A 21 -17.95 -4.65 -0.49
N ALA A 22 -17.00 -4.53 -1.40
CA ALA A 22 -16.58 -5.63 -2.27
C ALA A 22 -15.60 -6.56 -1.55
N GLN A 23 -15.55 -7.83 -2.01
CA GLN A 23 -14.50 -8.74 -1.59
C GLN A 23 -13.16 -8.23 -2.12
N ALA A 24 -12.16 -8.09 -1.24
CA ALA A 24 -10.84 -7.64 -1.65
C ALA A 24 -10.18 -8.67 -2.59
N PRO A 25 -9.54 -8.23 -3.67
CA PRO A 25 -8.79 -9.15 -4.52
C PRO A 25 -7.68 -9.85 -3.73
N ASP A 26 -7.48 -11.14 -3.97
CA ASP A 26 -6.34 -11.85 -3.40
C ASP A 26 -5.03 -11.33 -4.03
N PHE A 27 -3.93 -11.60 -3.39
CA PHE A 27 -2.63 -11.14 -3.87
C PHE A 27 -1.55 -12.18 -3.59
N ASN A 28 -0.46 -12.08 -4.33
CA ASN A 28 0.77 -12.81 -4.10
C ASN A 28 1.91 -11.80 -4.10
N LEU A 29 2.33 -11.41 -2.91
CA LEU A 29 3.38 -10.41 -2.71
C LEU A 29 4.58 -11.03 -2.00
N VAL A 30 5.76 -10.48 -2.21
CA VAL A 30 7.01 -11.02 -1.68
C VAL A 30 7.41 -10.29 -0.41
N ALA A 31 7.56 -11.03 0.68
CA ALA A 31 7.97 -10.50 1.98
C ALA A 31 9.51 -10.30 2.06
N ALA A 32 9.96 -9.66 3.12
CA ALA A 32 11.38 -9.38 3.36
C ALA A 32 12.25 -10.65 3.40
N ASP A 33 11.70 -11.77 3.85
CA ASP A 33 12.38 -13.07 3.87
C ASP A 33 12.26 -13.86 2.55
N LEU A 34 11.74 -13.21 1.51
CA LEU A 34 11.49 -13.75 0.17
C LEU A 34 10.36 -14.78 0.10
N SER A 35 9.62 -14.99 1.16
CA SER A 35 8.42 -15.83 1.12
C SER A 35 7.28 -15.09 0.42
N THR A 36 6.36 -15.84 -0.18
CA THR A 36 5.15 -15.28 -0.78
C THR A 36 4.05 -15.17 0.26
N LYS A 37 3.40 -14.01 0.33
CA LYS A 37 2.26 -13.75 1.19
C LYS A 37 1.01 -13.53 0.37
N SER A 38 -0.12 -14.01 0.91
CA SER A 38 -1.45 -13.86 0.30
C SER A 38 -2.46 -13.48 1.37
N MET A 39 -3.71 -13.24 0.98
CA MET A 39 -4.79 -12.93 1.94
C MET A 39 -4.92 -14.00 3.03
N ALA A 40 -4.70 -15.27 2.70
CA ALA A 40 -4.82 -16.37 3.66
C ALA A 40 -3.85 -16.22 4.85
N ASP A 41 -2.71 -15.59 4.66
CA ASP A 41 -1.72 -15.37 5.73
C ASP A 41 -2.21 -14.38 6.80
N TYR A 42 -3.23 -13.59 6.48
CA TYR A 42 -3.78 -12.55 7.36
C TYR A 42 -5.23 -12.79 7.74
N LYS A 43 -5.72 -14.01 7.52
CA LYS A 43 -7.10 -14.39 7.81
C LYS A 43 -7.47 -14.08 9.26
N GLY A 44 -8.64 -13.48 9.46
CA GLY A 44 -9.14 -13.11 10.78
C GLY A 44 -8.57 -11.83 11.35
N LYS A 45 -7.71 -11.14 10.58
CA LYS A 45 -7.14 -9.84 10.97
C LYS A 45 -7.65 -8.74 10.06
N LYS A 46 -7.77 -7.55 10.60
CA LYS A 46 -7.97 -6.35 9.80
C LYS A 46 -6.65 -5.97 9.14
N ILE A 47 -6.69 -5.55 7.89
CA ILE A 47 -5.51 -5.20 7.11
C ILE A 47 -5.60 -3.73 6.69
N ILE A 48 -4.55 -2.96 6.98
CA ILE A 48 -4.34 -1.64 6.38
C ILE A 48 -3.26 -1.79 5.33
N MET A 49 -3.60 -1.51 4.08
CA MET A 49 -2.62 -1.46 2.98
C MET A 49 -2.19 -0.02 2.74
N ASN A 50 -0.92 0.26 2.96
CA ASN A 50 -0.27 1.51 2.59
C ASN A 50 0.50 1.27 1.29
N ILE A 51 -0.02 1.81 0.19
CA ILE A 51 0.49 1.57 -1.16
C ILE A 51 1.19 2.84 -1.64
N PHE A 52 2.37 2.72 -2.24
CA PHE A 52 3.16 3.88 -2.65
C PHE A 52 4.17 3.54 -3.75
N PRO A 53 4.70 4.57 -4.45
CA PRO A 53 5.67 4.34 -5.55
C PRO A 53 6.99 3.73 -5.11
N SER A 54 7.67 4.29 -4.11
CA SER A 54 8.97 3.79 -3.65
C SER A 54 9.38 4.35 -2.30
N LEU A 55 9.99 3.51 -1.47
CA LEU A 55 10.59 3.89 -0.19
C LEU A 55 11.73 4.92 -0.34
N ASP A 56 12.31 5.02 -1.53
CA ASP A 56 13.39 5.96 -1.81
C ASP A 56 12.89 7.38 -2.12
N THR A 57 11.59 7.66 -1.93
CA THR A 57 11.03 9.01 -1.99
C THR A 57 10.66 9.47 -0.58
N GLY A 58 10.84 10.77 -0.29
CA GLY A 58 10.62 11.33 1.04
C GLY A 58 9.20 11.12 1.59
N THR A 59 8.18 11.34 0.77
CA THR A 59 6.78 11.18 1.16
C THR A 59 6.44 9.72 1.47
N CYS A 60 6.93 8.78 0.67
CA CYS A 60 6.70 7.35 0.91
C CYS A 60 7.35 6.90 2.21
N ALA A 61 8.60 7.31 2.45
CA ALA A 61 9.30 7.01 3.69
C ALA A 61 8.55 7.58 4.90
N ALA A 62 8.07 8.82 4.81
CA ALA A 62 7.29 9.45 5.87
C ALA A 62 6.00 8.68 6.17
N SER A 63 5.30 8.20 5.13
CA SER A 63 4.07 7.43 5.31
C SER A 63 4.32 6.10 6.03
N VAL A 64 5.40 5.41 5.71
CA VAL A 64 5.75 4.15 6.37
C VAL A 64 6.07 4.39 7.85
N ARG A 65 6.82 5.44 8.17
CA ARG A 65 7.12 5.82 9.56
C ARG A 65 5.85 6.14 10.34
N ARG A 66 4.94 6.91 9.74
CA ARG A 66 3.68 7.29 10.38
C ARG A 66 2.81 6.07 10.64
N PHE A 67 2.64 5.18 9.67
CA PHE A 67 1.86 3.96 9.85
C PHE A 67 2.49 3.03 10.87
N ASN A 68 3.82 2.97 10.95
CA ASN A 68 4.48 2.19 12.00
C ASN A 68 4.11 2.69 13.39
N THR A 69 4.09 4.00 13.58
CA THR A 69 3.69 4.61 14.86
C THR A 69 2.23 4.29 15.19
N GLU A 70 1.32 4.44 14.21
CA GLU A 70 -0.09 4.14 14.42
C GLU A 70 -0.35 2.64 14.65
N ALA A 71 0.36 1.77 13.91
CA ALA A 71 0.20 0.32 14.02
C ALA A 71 0.46 -0.20 15.43
N SER A 72 1.41 0.40 16.15
CA SER A 72 1.74 0.00 17.52
C SER A 72 0.58 0.15 18.50
N LYS A 73 -0.44 0.94 18.14
CA LYS A 73 -1.61 1.26 18.98
C LYS A 73 -2.83 0.43 18.59
N LEU A 74 -2.76 -0.35 17.52
CA LEU A 74 -3.91 -1.07 16.96
C LEU A 74 -3.93 -2.53 17.41
N GLU A 75 -5.13 -3.04 17.69
CA GLU A 75 -5.36 -4.44 18.05
C GLU A 75 -5.90 -5.21 16.84
N ASN A 76 -5.50 -6.48 16.73
CA ASN A 76 -5.93 -7.39 15.67
C ASN A 76 -5.86 -6.78 14.27
N THR A 77 -4.88 -5.91 14.03
CA THR A 77 -4.69 -5.18 12.79
C THR A 77 -3.26 -5.31 12.34
N VAL A 78 -3.07 -5.59 11.05
CA VAL A 78 -1.76 -5.65 10.41
C VAL A 78 -1.66 -4.52 9.39
N VAL A 79 -0.51 -3.85 9.35
CA VAL A 79 -0.22 -2.81 8.35
C VAL A 79 0.76 -3.37 7.34
N LEU A 80 0.35 -3.42 6.09
CA LEU A 80 1.16 -3.88 4.96
C LEU A 80 1.56 -2.65 4.12
N CYS A 81 2.86 -2.43 3.99
CA CYS A 81 3.42 -1.37 3.16
C CYS A 81 3.87 -1.98 1.84
N ILE A 82 3.21 -1.60 0.74
CA ILE A 82 3.29 -2.29 -0.54
C ILE A 82 3.86 -1.36 -1.61
N SER A 83 4.88 -1.81 -2.32
CA SER A 83 5.49 -1.10 -3.45
C SER A 83 6.18 -2.07 -4.39
N LYS A 84 6.72 -1.53 -5.48
CA LYS A 84 7.57 -2.29 -6.42
C LYS A 84 9.03 -2.35 -5.99
N ASP A 85 9.40 -1.71 -4.89
CA ASP A 85 10.76 -1.85 -4.33
C ASP A 85 11.09 -3.32 -4.11
N LEU A 86 12.36 -3.68 -4.34
CA LEU A 86 12.79 -5.05 -4.08
C LEU A 86 12.71 -5.36 -2.57
N PRO A 87 12.43 -6.62 -2.20
CA PRO A 87 12.36 -7.01 -0.79
C PRO A 87 13.63 -6.66 0.00
N PHE A 88 14.79 -6.69 -0.65
CA PHE A 88 16.07 -6.31 -0.04
C PHE A 88 16.11 -4.84 0.35
N ALA A 89 15.62 -3.96 -0.53
CA ALA A 89 15.55 -2.52 -0.26
C ALA A 89 14.54 -2.22 0.84
N GLN A 90 13.40 -2.90 0.85
CA GLN A 90 12.39 -2.76 1.89
C GLN A 90 12.92 -3.20 3.25
N ALA A 91 13.62 -4.34 3.31
CA ALA A 91 14.24 -4.84 4.53
C ALA A 91 15.31 -3.87 5.06
N ARG A 92 16.15 -3.35 4.17
CA ARG A 92 17.17 -2.35 4.53
C ARG A 92 16.55 -1.10 5.13
N PHE A 93 15.48 -0.58 4.51
CA PHE A 93 14.78 0.61 5.01
C PHE A 93 14.21 0.38 6.41
N CYS A 94 13.45 -0.67 6.60
CA CYS A 94 12.85 -0.98 7.90
C CYS A 94 13.91 -1.24 8.98
N GLY A 95 14.99 -1.92 8.63
CA GLY A 95 16.11 -2.17 9.55
C GLY A 95 16.83 -0.90 9.96
N ALA A 96 17.14 -0.03 8.99
CA ALA A 96 17.83 1.24 9.27
C ALA A 96 16.98 2.20 10.08
N GLU A 97 15.64 2.20 9.89
CA GLU A 97 14.72 3.08 10.59
C GLU A 97 14.16 2.46 11.89
N GLY A 98 14.46 1.20 12.17
CA GLY A 98 13.96 0.50 13.37
C GLY A 98 12.45 0.26 13.36
N LEU A 99 11.83 0.11 12.20
CA LEU A 99 10.39 -0.07 12.05
C LEU A 99 10.02 -1.54 12.20
N LYS A 100 9.26 -1.87 13.25
CA LYS A 100 8.93 -3.25 13.63
C LYS A 100 7.43 -3.56 13.57
N ASP A 101 6.59 -2.54 13.47
CA ASP A 101 5.14 -2.68 13.58
C ASP A 101 4.44 -2.69 12.22
N VAL A 102 5.17 -2.52 11.13
CA VAL A 102 4.69 -2.65 9.76
C VAL A 102 5.43 -3.79 9.05
N PHE A 103 4.76 -4.37 8.05
CA PHE A 103 5.33 -5.40 7.20
C PHE A 103 5.42 -4.88 5.78
N THR A 104 6.59 -4.97 5.17
CA THR A 104 6.78 -4.57 3.78
C THR A 104 6.55 -5.77 2.86
N LEU A 105 5.82 -5.53 1.77
CA LEU A 105 5.56 -6.53 0.75
C LEU A 105 5.87 -5.92 -0.63
N SER A 106 6.46 -6.71 -1.51
CA SER A 106 6.90 -6.26 -2.82
C SER A 106 6.08 -6.89 -3.95
N ASP A 107 5.62 -6.04 -4.88
CA ASP A 107 4.93 -6.44 -6.10
C ASP A 107 5.91 -6.57 -7.30
N PHE A 108 7.22 -6.75 -7.05
CA PHE A 108 8.21 -6.74 -8.13
C PHE A 108 8.10 -7.93 -9.07
N ARG A 109 7.63 -9.09 -8.58
CA ARG A 109 7.73 -10.36 -9.31
C ARG A 109 6.74 -10.45 -10.46
N SER A 110 5.44 -10.26 -10.19
CA SER A 110 4.41 -10.36 -11.23
C SER A 110 3.81 -9.02 -11.64
N GLY A 111 3.72 -8.08 -10.71
CA GLY A 111 3.00 -6.82 -10.91
C GLY A 111 1.49 -6.97 -10.88
N ASP A 112 0.97 -8.14 -10.52
CA ASP A 112 -0.47 -8.40 -10.54
C ASP A 112 -1.24 -7.59 -9.49
N PHE A 113 -0.63 -7.33 -8.33
CA PHE A 113 -1.26 -6.52 -7.30
C PHE A 113 -1.63 -5.14 -7.81
N GLY A 114 -0.70 -4.46 -8.47
CA GLY A 114 -0.95 -3.12 -9.03
C GLY A 114 -2.12 -3.11 -10.02
N LYS A 115 -2.28 -4.17 -10.79
CA LYS A 115 -3.38 -4.31 -11.75
C LYS A 115 -4.70 -4.65 -11.06
N ASP A 116 -4.69 -5.61 -10.16
CA ASP A 116 -5.90 -6.09 -9.48
C ASP A 116 -6.48 -5.04 -8.54
N TYR A 117 -5.62 -4.23 -7.91
CA TYR A 117 -6.04 -3.13 -7.04
C TYR A 117 -6.20 -1.80 -7.79
N GLY A 118 -5.91 -1.77 -9.09
CA GLY A 118 -6.10 -0.59 -9.93
C GLY A 118 -5.12 0.55 -9.65
N VAL A 119 -3.98 0.28 -9.04
CA VAL A 119 -3.03 1.30 -8.58
C VAL A 119 -1.79 1.44 -9.47
N GLU A 120 -1.58 0.57 -10.44
CA GLU A 120 -0.45 0.71 -11.36
C GLU A 120 -0.57 1.98 -12.17
N ILE A 121 0.48 2.80 -12.17
CA ILE A 121 0.57 4.02 -12.98
C ILE A 121 0.93 3.61 -14.40
N ILE A 122 0.17 4.08 -15.39
CA ILE A 122 0.31 3.64 -16.78
C ILE A 122 1.00 4.66 -17.70
N ASP A 123 1.26 5.87 -17.21
CA ASP A 123 1.89 6.93 -18.00
C ASP A 123 2.76 7.84 -17.13
N GLY A 124 3.48 8.76 -17.78
CA GLY A 124 4.37 9.68 -17.09
C GLY A 124 5.66 9.03 -16.59
N PRO A 125 6.49 9.79 -15.86
CA PRO A 125 7.80 9.29 -15.42
C PRO A 125 7.75 8.21 -14.34
N LEU A 126 6.61 8.02 -13.69
CA LEU A 126 6.42 6.98 -12.67
C LEU A 126 5.66 5.76 -13.22
N ALA A 127 5.52 5.63 -14.53
CA ALA A 127 4.84 4.49 -15.15
C ALA A 127 5.44 3.16 -14.66
N ALA A 128 4.59 2.18 -14.43
CA ALA A 128 4.86 0.87 -13.88
C ALA A 128 5.08 0.84 -12.35
N LEU A 129 5.17 1.97 -11.69
CA LEU A 129 5.12 2.05 -10.23
C LEU A 129 3.67 2.09 -9.75
N GLU A 130 3.47 1.95 -8.46
CA GLU A 130 2.14 2.04 -7.86
C GLU A 130 1.84 3.47 -7.39
N SER A 131 0.58 3.85 -7.45
CA SER A 131 0.12 5.15 -6.95
C SER A 131 0.14 5.19 -5.42
N ARG A 132 -0.16 6.34 -4.84
CA ARG A 132 -0.29 6.48 -3.40
C ARG A 132 -1.74 6.27 -2.99
N ALA A 133 -2.00 5.18 -2.27
CA ALA A 133 -3.34 4.80 -1.89
C ALA A 133 -3.35 4.06 -0.56
N VAL A 134 -4.50 4.06 0.11
CA VAL A 134 -4.73 3.27 1.32
C VAL A 134 -6.01 2.45 1.12
N VAL A 135 -5.96 1.18 1.49
CA VAL A 135 -7.11 0.29 1.49
C VAL A 135 -7.18 -0.40 2.84
N ILE A 136 -8.37 -0.46 3.43
CA ILE A 136 -8.60 -1.22 4.66
C ILE A 136 -9.53 -2.38 4.36
N ILE A 137 -9.14 -3.55 4.83
CA ILE A 137 -9.87 -4.81 4.64
C ILE A 137 -10.23 -5.36 6.03
N ASP A 138 -11.47 -5.80 6.21
CA ASP A 138 -11.93 -6.34 7.48
C ASP A 138 -11.50 -7.81 7.68
N GLU A 139 -11.89 -8.38 8.82
CA GLU A 139 -11.52 -9.74 9.21
C GLU A 139 -12.12 -10.81 8.28
N GLU A 140 -13.14 -10.47 7.50
CA GLU A 140 -13.79 -11.37 6.53
C GLU A 140 -13.30 -11.15 5.09
N GLY A 141 -12.33 -10.26 4.89
CA GLY A 141 -11.76 -10.00 3.59
C GLY A 141 -12.52 -8.98 2.73
N LYS A 142 -13.41 -8.21 3.33
CA LYS A 142 -14.15 -7.16 2.63
C LYS A 142 -13.45 -5.81 2.76
N VAL A 143 -13.48 -5.03 1.68
CA VAL A 143 -13.00 -3.66 1.68
C VAL A 143 -13.96 -2.78 2.48
N ILE A 144 -13.47 -2.14 3.53
CA ILE A 144 -14.27 -1.22 4.37
C ILE A 144 -13.90 0.24 4.15
N TYR A 145 -12.76 0.49 3.51
CA TYR A 145 -12.27 1.85 3.25
C TYR A 145 -11.30 1.85 2.08
N ASN A 146 -11.32 2.92 1.29
CA ASN A 146 -10.29 3.18 0.28
C ASN A 146 -10.00 4.69 0.21
N GLN A 147 -8.76 5.03 -0.12
CA GLN A 147 -8.32 6.40 -0.34
C GLN A 147 -7.29 6.40 -1.45
N GLN A 148 -7.58 7.07 -2.56
CA GLN A 148 -6.61 7.40 -3.60
C GLN A 148 -6.13 8.82 -3.34
N VAL A 149 -4.86 9.01 -3.05
CA VAL A 149 -4.30 10.35 -2.84
C VAL A 149 -4.22 11.06 -4.20
N PRO A 150 -4.88 12.23 -4.37
CA PRO A 150 -4.96 12.87 -5.69
C PRO A 150 -3.63 13.37 -6.23
N GLU A 151 -2.77 13.92 -5.36
CA GLU A 151 -1.43 14.39 -5.72
C GLU A 151 -0.39 13.45 -5.10
N ILE A 152 0.37 12.76 -5.94
CA ILE A 152 1.22 11.63 -5.50
C ILE A 152 2.34 12.05 -4.54
N VAL A 153 2.72 13.33 -4.54
CA VAL A 153 3.73 13.86 -3.60
C VAL A 153 3.15 14.22 -2.23
N ASP A 154 1.83 14.19 -2.08
CA ASP A 154 1.18 14.42 -0.78
C ASP A 154 1.11 13.12 0.03
N GLU A 155 1.11 13.26 1.36
CA GLU A 155 0.88 12.14 2.26
C GLU A 155 -0.60 11.74 2.27
N PRO A 156 -0.91 10.48 2.64
CA PRO A 156 -2.31 10.09 2.90
C PRO A 156 -2.94 10.92 4.01
N ASP A 157 -4.26 10.99 4.04
CA ASP A 157 -5.01 11.53 5.17
C ASP A 157 -5.10 10.45 6.25
N TYR A 158 -4.18 10.48 7.19
CA TYR A 158 -4.06 9.48 8.26
C TYR A 158 -5.25 9.47 9.22
N GLU A 159 -5.81 10.65 9.51
CA GLU A 159 -6.97 10.74 10.41
C GLU A 159 -8.18 10.05 9.80
N ASP A 160 -8.42 10.26 8.52
CA ASP A 160 -9.51 9.63 7.79
C ASP A 160 -9.34 8.10 7.79
N VAL A 161 -8.12 7.63 7.57
CA VAL A 161 -7.79 6.20 7.64
C VAL A 161 -8.08 5.62 9.03
N MET A 162 -7.60 6.28 10.08
CA MET A 162 -7.78 5.79 11.45
C MET A 162 -9.25 5.82 11.89
N THR A 163 -10.01 6.79 11.43
CA THR A 163 -11.45 6.88 11.73
C THR A 163 -12.24 5.74 11.12
N ALA A 164 -11.77 5.16 10.02
CA ALA A 164 -12.45 4.07 9.32
C ALA A 164 -12.26 2.69 9.98
N LEU A 165 -11.37 2.57 10.96
CA LEU A 165 -11.08 1.30 11.64
C LEU A 165 -12.16 0.86 12.64
#